data_c54b638fba5a5906eab301d93c60d928
#
_entry.id   c54b638fba5a5906eab301d93c60d928
#
_cell.length_a   1.000
_cell.length_b   1.000
_cell.length_c   1.000
_cell.angle_alpha   90.00
_cell.angle_beta   90.00
_cell.angle_gamma   90.00
#
_symmetry.space_group_name_H-M   'P 1'
#
loop_
_entity.id
_entity.type
_entity.pdbx_description
1 polymer ?
#
loop_
_entity_poly.entity_id
_entity_poly.type
_entity_poly.pdbx_seq_one_letter_code
_entity_poly.pdbx_strand_id
1 'polypeptide(L)'
;MTPRNVKPDPRLRIVSLGGVDEVGKNMTVFEYEDDIIVVDCGSIFPKEDMLGVDLVIPDVSYLVAKKKNVRGYLFTHGHEDHIGATPYILRQVPAPLYGTKLTLALVDLKLKEHRVPGIPMQVVQPRDEIRLGKYFTAKFIHVSHSIAGACAIAITCPAGTVVVTGDFKIDYTPIDGHVTDLATFAEIGEKGALCMLCESTNVERPGQTMSEKKIGETFGKMFRDAQGRVIVAMFASNIHRMQMVIDNAVAYGRKVCFIGRSMVNVSRVGMQIGELHIPEGVLIEADDLDRYEDDELLVLTTGSQGEAMAGLTRMAYSEHRKLQIRPSDMVIISASPIPGNEKNLSRVINQLYRCGAQVVYHKMEAVHVSGHACQEELKLMHALVKPKYFIPVHGEYRMLWQHA
;
A
#
# COMPACT_ATOMS: atom_id res chain seq x y z
N MET A 1 46.98 -21.95 29.27
CA MET A 1 46.36 -21.84 27.93
C MET A 1 45.11 -21.00 28.06
N THR A 2 45.15 -19.76 27.61
CA THR A 2 44.01 -18.85 27.58
C THR A 2 43.02 -19.37 26.54
N PRO A 3 41.71 -19.47 26.83
CA PRO A 3 40.72 -19.91 25.84
C PRO A 3 40.75 -18.90 24.68
N ARG A 4 41.03 -19.39 23.47
CA ARG A 4 40.85 -18.60 22.25
C ARG A 4 39.39 -18.17 22.20
N ASN A 5 39.15 -16.86 22.29
CA ASN A 5 37.85 -16.24 21.99
C ASN A 5 37.57 -16.48 20.50
N VAL A 6 37.00 -17.62 20.17
CA VAL A 6 36.50 -17.89 18.82
C VAL A 6 35.29 -17.01 18.66
N LYS A 7 35.42 -15.91 17.91
CA LYS A 7 34.22 -15.16 17.45
C LYS A 7 33.32 -16.16 16.76
N PRO A 8 32.02 -16.21 17.10
CA PRO A 8 31.09 -17.05 16.37
C PRO A 8 31.09 -16.66 14.89
N ASP A 9 30.97 -17.64 14.02
CA ASP A 9 30.87 -17.40 12.55
C ASP A 9 29.83 -16.34 12.28
N PRO A 10 30.14 -15.35 11.40
CA PRO A 10 29.20 -14.30 11.06
C PRO A 10 27.90 -14.91 10.48
N ARG A 11 26.77 -14.51 11.03
CA ARG A 11 25.45 -15.05 10.66
C ARG A 11 24.53 -13.92 10.26
N LEU A 12 23.77 -14.13 9.18
CA LEU A 12 22.63 -13.29 8.88
C LEU A 12 21.52 -13.60 9.88
N ARG A 13 21.01 -12.56 10.55
CA ARG A 13 19.81 -12.62 11.39
C ARG A 13 18.68 -11.89 10.68
N ILE A 14 17.54 -12.54 10.59
CA ILE A 14 16.28 -11.96 10.09
C ILE A 14 15.34 -11.91 11.30
N VAL A 15 14.90 -10.70 11.66
CA VAL A 15 14.03 -10.48 12.83
C VAL A 15 12.79 -9.74 12.38
N SER A 16 11.64 -10.40 12.43
CA SER A 16 10.36 -9.76 12.19
C SER A 16 9.93 -8.99 13.45
N LEU A 17 9.67 -7.70 13.31
CA LEU A 17 9.10 -6.85 14.36
C LEU A 17 7.59 -6.64 14.17
N GLY A 18 7.05 -7.07 13.02
CA GLY A 18 5.63 -7.08 12.68
C GLY A 18 5.40 -7.78 11.34
N GLY A 19 4.15 -7.97 10.94
CA GLY A 19 3.78 -8.65 9.70
C GLY A 19 3.86 -10.18 9.73
N VAL A 20 3.92 -10.77 10.93
CA VAL A 20 3.86 -12.22 11.16
C VAL A 20 2.79 -12.51 12.18
N ASP A 21 1.90 -13.46 11.90
CA ASP A 21 0.66 -13.74 12.64
C ASP A 21 -0.35 -12.58 12.64
N GLU A 22 -0.17 -11.66 11.69
CA GLU A 22 -1.03 -10.50 11.49
C GLU A 22 -0.92 -10.00 10.04
N VAL A 23 -1.96 -9.34 9.55
CA VAL A 23 -1.92 -8.58 8.29
C VAL A 23 -1.61 -7.12 8.62
N GLY A 24 -0.53 -6.59 8.07
CA GLY A 24 -0.06 -5.22 8.32
C GLY A 24 1.02 -5.12 9.38
N LYS A 25 1.37 -3.89 9.75
CA LYS A 25 2.47 -3.56 10.67
C LYS A 25 3.82 -4.17 10.22
N ASN A 26 4.02 -4.21 8.90
CA ASN A 26 5.16 -4.88 8.28
C ASN A 26 6.47 -4.18 8.67
N MET A 27 7.39 -4.92 9.27
CA MET A 27 8.71 -4.44 9.62
C MET A 27 9.66 -5.62 9.83
N THR A 28 10.70 -5.71 9.00
CA THR A 28 11.68 -6.78 9.07
C THR A 28 13.10 -6.22 9.16
N VAL A 29 13.86 -6.72 10.11
CA VAL A 29 15.25 -6.34 10.37
C VAL A 29 16.19 -7.40 9.81
N PHE A 30 17.22 -6.96 9.08
CA PHE A 30 18.32 -7.79 8.61
C PHE A 30 19.61 -7.32 9.29
N GLU A 31 20.25 -8.20 10.03
CA GLU A 31 21.51 -7.92 10.74
C GLU A 31 22.58 -8.88 10.28
N TYR A 32 23.72 -8.32 9.86
CA TYR A 32 24.94 -9.07 9.58
C TYR A 32 26.12 -8.32 10.16
N GLU A 33 26.83 -8.95 11.12
CA GLU A 33 27.88 -8.31 11.90
C GLU A 33 27.40 -6.99 12.55
N ASP A 34 28.05 -5.87 12.22
CA ASP A 34 27.76 -4.54 12.78
C ASP A 34 26.81 -3.72 11.89
N ASP A 35 26.27 -4.29 10.82
CA ASP A 35 25.34 -3.59 9.94
C ASP A 35 23.92 -4.13 10.12
N ILE A 36 22.98 -3.20 10.25
CA ILE A 36 21.53 -3.46 10.32
C ILE A 36 20.84 -2.65 9.24
N ILE A 37 19.96 -3.30 8.49
CA ILE A 37 19.01 -2.63 7.59
C ILE A 37 17.60 -3.06 7.94
N VAL A 38 16.64 -2.22 7.65
CA VAL A 38 15.22 -2.46 7.95
C VAL A 38 14.42 -2.38 6.67
N VAL A 39 13.53 -3.33 6.45
CA VAL A 39 12.56 -3.29 5.37
C VAL A 39 11.20 -2.99 5.97
N ASP A 40 10.60 -1.90 5.50
CA ASP A 40 9.33 -1.32 5.89
C ASP A 40 9.26 -0.85 7.36
N CYS A 41 8.27 -0.02 7.66
CA CYS A 41 7.92 0.54 8.96
C CYS A 41 6.41 0.73 9.05
N GLY A 42 5.69 -0.38 8.97
CA GLY A 42 4.24 -0.38 8.87
C GLY A 42 3.53 -0.15 10.21
N SER A 43 2.27 0.21 10.10
CA SER A 43 1.33 0.32 11.21
C SER A 43 0.05 -0.46 10.91
N ILE A 44 -0.77 -0.69 11.93
CA ILE A 44 -2.15 -1.15 11.76
C ILE A 44 -3.10 -0.27 12.57
N PHE A 45 -4.36 -0.22 12.15
CA PHE A 45 -5.42 0.37 12.95
C PHE A 45 -5.72 -0.51 14.17
N PRO A 46 -6.09 0.09 15.31
CA PRO A 46 -6.45 -0.67 16.50
C PRO A 46 -7.71 -1.51 16.25
N LYS A 47 -7.79 -2.66 16.92
CA LYS A 47 -8.99 -3.50 16.94
C LYS A 47 -10.08 -2.83 17.80
N GLU A 48 -11.35 -3.27 17.65
CA GLU A 48 -12.51 -2.70 18.38
C GLU A 48 -12.36 -2.75 19.90
N ASP A 49 -11.59 -3.70 20.43
CA ASP A 49 -11.33 -3.90 21.86
C ASP A 49 -10.18 -3.04 22.42
N MET A 50 -9.43 -2.35 21.56
CA MET A 50 -8.32 -1.45 21.93
C MET A 50 -8.82 -0.01 22.13
N LEU A 51 -9.62 0.22 23.18
CA LEU A 51 -10.20 1.53 23.46
C LEU A 51 -9.12 2.59 23.76
N GLY A 52 -9.21 3.76 23.12
CA GLY A 52 -8.29 4.88 23.31
C GLY A 52 -6.93 4.73 22.60
N VAL A 53 -6.78 3.72 21.76
CA VAL A 53 -5.61 3.53 20.89
C VAL A 53 -5.94 4.04 19.50
N ASP A 54 -5.10 4.95 18.96
CA ASP A 54 -5.27 5.51 17.62
C ASP A 54 -4.49 4.73 16.55
N LEU A 55 -3.36 4.12 16.92
CA LEU A 55 -2.46 3.42 16.00
C LEU A 55 -1.64 2.36 16.73
N VAL A 56 -1.43 1.22 16.10
CA VAL A 56 -0.53 0.16 16.60
C VAL A 56 0.72 0.10 15.72
N ILE A 57 1.89 0.16 16.35
CA ILE A 57 3.20 0.18 15.70
C ILE A 57 4.09 -0.95 16.21
N PRO A 58 5.15 -1.36 15.48
CA PRO A 58 6.13 -2.34 15.95
C PRO A 58 6.86 -1.89 17.21
N ASP A 59 7.20 -2.85 18.08
CA ASP A 59 8.17 -2.62 19.15
C ASP A 59 9.59 -2.60 18.56
N VAL A 60 10.23 -1.44 18.66
CA VAL A 60 11.57 -1.21 18.10
C VAL A 60 12.68 -1.25 19.15
N SER A 61 12.44 -1.79 20.34
CA SER A 61 13.45 -1.91 21.42
C SER A 61 14.73 -2.58 20.93
N TYR A 62 14.60 -3.57 20.05
CA TYR A 62 15.75 -4.23 19.40
C TYR A 62 16.64 -3.23 18.62
N LEU A 63 16.03 -2.34 17.84
CA LEU A 63 16.75 -1.34 17.06
C LEU A 63 17.28 -0.21 17.94
N VAL A 64 16.54 0.22 18.95
CA VAL A 64 16.97 1.24 19.91
C VAL A 64 18.27 0.82 20.60
N ALA A 65 18.36 -0.44 21.03
CA ALA A 65 19.57 -0.99 21.65
C ALA A 65 20.80 -1.00 20.70
N LYS A 66 20.55 -1.02 19.37
CA LYS A 66 21.60 -1.12 18.33
C LYS A 66 21.57 0.04 17.34
N LYS A 67 21.03 1.18 17.71
CA LYS A 67 20.75 2.30 16.78
C LYS A 67 21.95 2.79 15.97
N LYS A 68 23.17 2.66 16.49
CA LYS A 68 24.41 3.04 15.79
C LYS A 68 24.75 2.15 14.61
N ASN A 69 24.16 0.95 14.56
CA ASN A 69 24.40 -0.06 13.54
C ASN A 69 23.36 0.00 12.41
N VAL A 70 22.26 0.77 12.57
CA VAL A 70 21.22 0.91 11.55
C VAL A 70 21.74 1.78 10.40
N ARG A 71 21.81 1.19 9.20
CA ARG A 71 22.34 1.82 7.99
C ARG A 71 21.25 2.46 7.12
N GLY A 72 20.01 2.05 7.28
CA GLY A 72 18.88 2.63 6.55
C GLY A 72 17.61 1.80 6.61
N TYR A 73 16.55 2.43 6.15
CA TYR A 73 15.23 1.85 5.96
C TYR A 73 14.93 1.77 4.46
N LEU A 74 14.49 0.61 4.02
CA LEU A 74 14.13 0.31 2.64
C LEU A 74 12.62 0.13 2.58
N PHE A 75 11.93 0.87 1.74
CA PHE A 75 10.49 0.76 1.61
C PHE A 75 10.10 0.01 0.34
N THR A 76 9.27 -1.01 0.49
CA THR A 76 8.72 -1.76 -0.63
C THR A 76 7.69 -0.93 -1.39
N HIS A 77 6.77 -0.28 -0.68
CA HIS A 77 5.75 0.60 -1.26
C HIS A 77 5.11 1.51 -0.20
N GLY A 78 4.17 2.36 -0.61
CA GLY A 78 3.65 3.46 0.21
C GLY A 78 2.32 3.21 0.94
N HIS A 79 1.89 1.97 1.17
CA HIS A 79 0.72 1.69 1.99
C HIS A 79 1.00 1.88 3.48
N GLU A 80 -0.05 2.18 4.26
CA GLU A 80 0.05 2.50 5.70
C GLU A 80 0.67 1.37 6.53
N ASP A 81 0.36 0.15 6.19
CA ASP A 81 0.87 -1.05 6.83
C ASP A 81 2.33 -1.37 6.47
N HIS A 82 2.96 -0.53 5.61
CA HIS A 82 4.40 -0.55 5.27
C HIS A 82 5.13 0.73 5.63
N ILE A 83 4.45 1.89 5.73
CA ILE A 83 5.11 3.17 6.04
C ILE A 83 4.52 3.90 7.25
N GLY A 84 3.36 3.46 7.79
CA GLY A 84 2.59 4.23 8.75
C GLY A 84 3.28 4.52 10.08
N ALA A 85 4.17 3.63 10.54
CA ALA A 85 4.92 3.82 11.77
C ALA A 85 6.20 4.67 11.62
N THR A 86 6.59 5.01 10.39
CA THR A 86 7.87 5.69 10.09
C THR A 86 8.14 6.93 10.96
N PRO A 87 7.19 7.87 11.19
CA PRO A 87 7.47 9.05 11.99
C PRO A 87 7.79 8.74 13.47
N TYR A 88 7.17 7.70 13.99
CA TYR A 88 7.35 7.29 15.41
C TYR A 88 8.68 6.57 15.62
N ILE A 89 9.07 5.75 14.65
CA ILE A 89 10.30 4.95 14.70
C ILE A 89 11.52 5.84 14.49
N LEU A 90 11.47 6.75 13.51
CA LEU A 90 12.60 7.63 13.19
C LEU A 90 12.95 8.64 14.32
N ARG A 91 12.00 8.97 15.19
CA ARG A 91 12.29 9.74 16.42
C ARG A 91 13.20 8.99 17.38
N GLN A 92 13.17 7.67 17.38
CA GLN A 92 13.97 6.81 18.26
C GLN A 92 15.24 6.33 17.59
N VAL A 93 15.15 5.95 16.31
CA VAL A 93 16.22 5.33 15.53
C VAL A 93 16.31 6.02 14.16
N PRO A 94 16.85 7.26 14.09
CA PRO A 94 16.99 7.96 12.82
C PRO A 94 18.05 7.29 11.93
N ALA A 95 17.72 7.06 10.64
CA ALA A 95 18.63 6.59 9.61
C ALA A 95 18.11 6.98 8.22
N PRO A 96 18.93 6.92 7.15
CA PRO A 96 18.52 7.23 5.79
C PRO A 96 17.39 6.35 5.28
N LEU A 97 16.54 6.91 4.40
CA LEU A 97 15.38 6.24 3.81
C LEU A 97 15.60 6.02 2.31
N TYR A 98 15.19 4.87 1.83
CA TYR A 98 15.31 4.47 0.43
C TYR A 98 13.98 3.91 -0.05
N GLY A 99 13.50 4.36 -1.19
CA GLY A 99 12.25 3.92 -1.77
C GLY A 99 11.98 4.60 -3.11
N THR A 100 10.94 4.18 -3.79
CA THR A 100 10.51 4.79 -5.04
C THR A 100 9.92 6.18 -4.81
N LYS A 101 9.78 6.95 -5.89
CA LYS A 101 9.40 8.37 -5.84
C LYS A 101 8.09 8.61 -5.08
N LEU A 102 7.04 7.85 -5.41
CA LEU A 102 5.75 7.98 -4.72
C LEU A 102 5.85 7.55 -3.24
N THR A 103 6.48 6.42 -2.98
CA THR A 103 6.65 5.89 -1.61
C THR A 103 7.33 6.92 -0.70
N LEU A 104 8.46 7.48 -1.14
CA LEU A 104 9.15 8.50 -0.34
C LEU A 104 8.39 9.83 -0.26
N ALA A 105 7.62 10.20 -1.27
CA ALA A 105 6.77 11.39 -1.21
C ALA A 105 5.65 11.24 -0.16
N LEU A 106 5.06 10.05 -0.03
CA LEU A 106 4.08 9.74 1.02
C LEU A 106 4.73 9.69 2.41
N VAL A 107 5.93 9.12 2.52
CA VAL A 107 6.71 9.13 3.77
C VAL A 107 7.05 10.57 4.17
N ASP A 108 7.50 11.41 3.25
CA ASP A 108 7.82 12.82 3.51
C ASP A 108 6.60 13.62 4.01
N LEU A 109 5.43 13.36 3.39
CA LEU A 109 4.16 13.93 3.85
C LEU A 109 3.90 13.59 5.33
N LYS A 110 4.05 12.31 5.71
CA LYS A 110 3.89 11.85 7.09
C LYS A 110 4.93 12.46 8.04
N LEU A 111 6.20 12.53 7.64
CA LEU A 111 7.24 13.13 8.45
C LEU A 111 6.96 14.62 8.71
N LYS A 112 6.46 15.36 7.71
CA LYS A 112 6.04 16.76 7.85
C LYS A 112 4.84 16.91 8.80
N GLU A 113 3.80 16.09 8.64
CA GLU A 113 2.62 16.09 9.52
C GLU A 113 3.00 15.83 10.98
N HIS A 114 3.94 14.92 11.21
CA HIS A 114 4.44 14.58 12.54
C HIS A 114 5.64 15.41 13.01
N ARG A 115 6.08 16.42 12.23
CA ARG A 115 7.19 17.32 12.57
C ARG A 115 8.50 16.56 12.89
N VAL A 116 8.87 15.60 12.03
CA VAL A 116 10.13 14.86 12.09
C VAL A 116 11.06 15.38 10.99
N PRO A 117 11.96 16.32 11.28
CA PRO A 117 12.82 16.92 10.25
C PRO A 117 14.14 16.17 10.05
N GLY A 118 14.82 16.47 8.94
CA GLY A 118 16.26 16.19 8.76
C GLY A 118 16.62 14.73 8.47
N ILE A 119 15.67 13.91 8.05
CA ILE A 119 15.95 12.53 7.65
C ILE A 119 16.37 12.50 6.17
N PRO A 120 17.58 12.03 5.83
CA PRO A 120 18.02 11.88 4.44
C PRO A 120 17.11 10.86 3.70
N MET A 121 16.70 11.22 2.49
CA MET A 121 15.92 10.34 1.61
C MET A 121 16.59 10.22 0.25
N GLN A 122 16.69 9.00 -0.26
CA GLN A 122 17.21 8.70 -1.58
C GLN A 122 16.16 7.97 -2.40
N VAL A 123 15.68 8.63 -3.47
CA VAL A 123 14.78 7.99 -4.45
C VAL A 123 15.56 6.95 -5.25
N VAL A 124 14.97 5.77 -5.39
CA VAL A 124 15.49 4.67 -6.20
C VAL A 124 14.54 4.35 -7.34
N GLN A 125 15.10 3.78 -8.41
CA GLN A 125 14.35 3.24 -9.54
C GLN A 125 14.38 1.70 -9.51
N PRO A 126 13.41 1.02 -10.14
CA PRO A 126 13.53 -0.41 -10.37
C PRO A 126 14.87 -0.78 -11.01
N ARG A 127 15.48 -1.85 -10.51
CA ARG A 127 16.82 -2.37 -10.82
C ARG A 127 17.99 -1.59 -10.25
N ASP A 128 17.76 -0.46 -9.55
CA ASP A 128 18.84 0.19 -8.82
C ASP A 128 19.38 -0.73 -7.73
N GLU A 129 20.71 -0.65 -7.55
CA GLU A 129 21.42 -1.32 -6.47
C GLU A 129 22.06 -0.29 -5.55
N ILE A 130 21.76 -0.36 -4.26
CA ILE A 130 22.31 0.54 -3.25
C ILE A 130 23.13 -0.23 -2.24
N ARG A 131 24.27 0.34 -1.85
CA ARG A 131 25.13 -0.23 -0.80
C ARG A 131 24.78 0.39 0.54
N LEU A 132 24.57 -0.46 1.55
CA LEU A 132 24.21 -0.07 2.92
C LEU A 132 25.24 -0.65 3.91
N GLY A 133 25.99 0.24 4.54
CA GLY A 133 27.10 -0.15 5.39
C GLY A 133 28.20 -0.89 4.63
N LYS A 134 28.82 -1.84 5.32
CA LYS A 134 29.93 -2.64 4.77
C LYS A 134 29.45 -3.90 4.04
N TYR A 135 28.34 -4.47 4.52
CA TYR A 135 27.99 -5.86 4.20
C TYR A 135 26.76 -6.00 3.32
N PHE A 136 25.86 -5.01 3.27
CA PHE A 136 24.61 -5.14 2.53
C PHE A 136 24.63 -4.41 1.19
N THR A 137 24.03 -5.06 0.19
CA THR A 137 23.59 -4.44 -1.07
C THR A 137 22.11 -4.76 -1.26
N ALA A 138 21.30 -3.77 -1.58
CA ALA A 138 19.88 -3.94 -1.85
C ALA A 138 19.57 -3.57 -3.30
N LYS A 139 18.87 -4.45 -4.02
CA LYS A 139 18.38 -4.25 -5.38
C LYS A 139 16.86 -4.16 -5.35
N PHE A 140 16.30 -3.08 -5.93
CA PHE A 140 14.87 -2.88 -6.05
C PHE A 140 14.35 -3.53 -7.34
N ILE A 141 13.27 -4.31 -7.23
CA ILE A 141 12.69 -5.08 -8.33
C ILE A 141 11.24 -4.65 -8.49
N HIS A 142 10.85 -4.16 -9.66
CA HIS A 142 9.48 -3.74 -9.90
C HIS A 142 8.50 -4.89 -9.73
N VAL A 143 7.41 -4.63 -8.99
CA VAL A 143 6.24 -5.52 -8.87
C VAL A 143 4.96 -4.72 -9.10
N SER A 144 3.98 -5.35 -9.72
CA SER A 144 2.63 -4.77 -9.82
C SER A 144 1.92 -4.92 -8.49
N HIS A 145 1.29 -3.83 -8.03
CA HIS A 145 0.46 -3.81 -6.83
C HIS A 145 -0.67 -2.78 -6.99
N SER A 146 -1.48 -2.55 -5.95
CA SER A 146 -2.56 -1.53 -5.97
C SER A 146 -2.06 -0.09 -5.76
N ILE A 147 -0.77 0.13 -5.68
CA ILE A 147 -0.12 1.45 -5.57
C ILE A 147 1.06 1.54 -6.54
N ALA A 148 1.26 2.73 -7.13
CA ALA A 148 2.38 2.97 -8.04
C ALA A 148 3.73 2.85 -7.35
N GLY A 149 4.73 2.37 -8.09
CA GLY A 149 6.11 2.29 -7.63
C GLY A 149 6.38 1.19 -6.58
N ALA A 150 5.53 0.18 -6.47
CA ALA A 150 5.79 -0.97 -5.61
C ALA A 150 7.01 -1.77 -6.10
N CYS A 151 7.84 -2.21 -5.16
CA CYS A 151 9.05 -2.99 -5.42
C CYS A 151 9.20 -4.13 -4.42
N ALA A 152 9.64 -5.27 -4.91
CA ALA A 152 10.34 -6.25 -4.10
C ALA A 152 11.78 -5.80 -3.88
N ILE A 153 12.46 -6.35 -2.87
CA ILE A 153 13.84 -5.99 -2.53
C ILE A 153 14.69 -7.26 -2.41
N ALA A 154 15.73 -7.38 -3.24
CA ALA A 154 16.73 -8.42 -3.09
C ALA A 154 17.90 -7.89 -2.26
N ILE A 155 18.11 -8.46 -1.08
CA ILE A 155 19.14 -8.07 -0.11
C ILE A 155 20.27 -9.08 -0.18
N THR A 156 21.44 -8.65 -0.62
CA THR A 156 22.64 -9.49 -0.71
C THR A 156 23.63 -9.13 0.40
N CYS A 157 24.13 -10.15 1.08
CA CYS A 157 25.22 -10.06 2.05
C CYS A 157 26.15 -11.29 1.90
N PRO A 158 27.26 -11.39 2.66
CA PRO A 158 28.15 -12.55 2.55
C PRO A 158 27.51 -13.92 2.85
N ALA A 159 26.35 -13.96 3.52
CA ALA A 159 25.60 -15.21 3.76
C ALA A 159 24.79 -15.65 2.55
N GLY A 160 24.51 -14.77 1.60
CA GLY A 160 23.69 -15.04 0.40
C GLY A 160 22.68 -13.93 0.10
N THR A 161 21.79 -14.18 -0.85
CA THR A 161 20.73 -13.24 -1.26
C THR A 161 19.39 -13.62 -0.65
N VAL A 162 18.73 -12.67 0.00
CA VAL A 162 17.37 -12.80 0.51
C VAL A 162 16.44 -11.94 -0.33
N VAL A 163 15.31 -12.49 -0.77
CA VAL A 163 14.27 -11.77 -1.51
C VAL A 163 13.14 -11.46 -0.56
N VAL A 164 12.76 -10.18 -0.45
CA VAL A 164 11.53 -9.72 0.21
C VAL A 164 10.59 -9.27 -0.89
N THR A 165 9.45 -9.96 -1.06
CA THR A 165 8.55 -9.68 -2.19
C THR A 165 7.87 -8.32 -2.05
N GLY A 166 7.69 -7.82 -0.81
CA GLY A 166 6.66 -6.82 -0.55
C GLY A 166 5.29 -7.38 -0.96
N ASP A 167 4.33 -6.51 -1.14
CA ASP A 167 3.02 -6.88 -1.64
C ASP A 167 3.03 -6.84 -3.17
N PHE A 168 2.51 -7.87 -3.79
CA PHE A 168 2.56 -7.98 -5.25
C PHE A 168 1.38 -8.75 -5.83
N LYS A 169 1.16 -8.56 -7.10
CA LYS A 169 0.39 -9.43 -8.00
C LYS A 169 1.12 -9.57 -9.34
N ILE A 170 0.66 -10.48 -10.18
CA ILE A 170 1.16 -10.59 -11.55
C ILE A 170 0.06 -10.11 -12.49
N ASP A 171 0.16 -8.84 -12.89
CA ASP A 171 -0.76 -8.23 -13.85
C ASP A 171 -0.05 -8.12 -15.21
N TYR A 172 -0.59 -8.80 -16.22
CA TYR A 172 -0.02 -8.78 -17.59
C TYR A 172 -0.51 -7.59 -18.41
N THR A 173 -1.49 -6.84 -17.92
CA THR A 173 -2.04 -5.65 -18.54
C THR A 173 -2.21 -4.51 -17.53
N PRO A 174 -1.12 -4.15 -16.80
CA PRO A 174 -1.18 -3.11 -15.78
C PRO A 174 -1.48 -1.75 -16.41
N ILE A 175 -2.06 -0.84 -15.62
CA ILE A 175 -2.52 0.47 -16.09
C ILE A 175 -1.32 1.33 -16.54
N ASP A 176 -0.22 1.26 -15.81
CA ASP A 176 1.02 2.00 -16.07
C ASP A 176 1.89 1.37 -17.17
N GLY A 177 1.49 0.19 -17.70
CA GLY A 177 2.24 -0.56 -18.70
C GLY A 177 3.46 -1.31 -18.18
N HIS A 178 3.75 -1.24 -16.88
CA HIS A 178 4.91 -1.90 -16.26
C HIS A 178 4.52 -3.23 -15.60
N VAL A 179 4.85 -4.34 -16.23
CA VAL A 179 4.63 -5.69 -15.69
C VAL A 179 5.66 -6.01 -14.60
N THR A 180 5.31 -6.89 -13.66
CA THR A 180 6.24 -7.42 -12.67
C THR A 180 7.51 -7.98 -13.32
N ASP A 181 8.69 -7.59 -12.83
CA ASP A 181 10.00 -7.96 -13.41
C ASP A 181 10.39 -9.42 -13.10
N LEU A 182 9.65 -10.35 -13.71
CA LEU A 182 9.85 -11.80 -13.53
C LEU A 182 11.26 -12.26 -13.94
N ALA A 183 11.89 -11.54 -14.89
CA ALA A 183 13.24 -11.88 -15.36
C ALA A 183 14.27 -11.72 -14.24
N THR A 184 14.21 -10.64 -13.47
CA THR A 184 15.13 -10.43 -12.33
C THR A 184 14.93 -11.47 -11.23
N PHE A 185 13.70 -11.91 -10.95
CA PHE A 185 13.45 -13.01 -10.00
C PHE A 185 14.05 -14.34 -10.49
N ALA A 186 13.89 -14.66 -11.77
CA ALA A 186 14.49 -15.85 -12.37
C ALA A 186 16.03 -15.82 -12.31
N GLU A 187 16.66 -14.68 -12.62
CA GLU A 187 18.11 -14.51 -12.50
C GLU A 187 18.62 -14.75 -11.08
N ILE A 188 17.87 -14.27 -10.06
CA ILE A 188 18.21 -14.52 -8.66
C ILE A 188 18.09 -16.00 -8.33
N GLY A 189 17.04 -16.67 -8.81
CA GLY A 189 16.84 -18.10 -8.61
C GLY A 189 17.95 -18.96 -9.24
N GLU A 190 18.42 -18.60 -10.43
CA GLU A 190 19.53 -19.27 -11.12
C GLU A 190 20.87 -19.09 -10.38
N LYS A 191 21.10 -17.92 -9.77
CA LYS A 191 22.28 -17.64 -8.94
C LYS A 191 22.22 -18.31 -7.58
N GLY A 192 21.03 -18.72 -7.13
CA GLY A 192 20.77 -19.34 -5.84
C GLY A 192 20.33 -18.34 -4.78
N ALA A 193 19.04 -18.28 -4.53
CA ALA A 193 18.47 -17.48 -3.42
C ALA A 193 18.63 -18.22 -2.09
N LEU A 194 19.16 -17.53 -1.07
CA LEU A 194 19.29 -18.09 0.29
C LEU A 194 17.90 -18.22 0.94
N CYS A 195 17.10 -17.17 0.87
CA CYS A 195 15.81 -17.12 1.54
C CYS A 195 14.84 -16.23 0.74
N MET A 196 13.54 -16.51 0.83
CA MET A 196 12.49 -15.62 0.36
C MET A 196 11.50 -15.36 1.49
N LEU A 197 11.24 -14.08 1.76
CA LEU A 197 10.11 -13.61 2.55
C LEU A 197 9.01 -13.20 1.58
N CYS A 198 7.86 -13.89 1.63
CA CYS A 198 6.77 -13.67 0.67
C CYS A 198 5.45 -13.40 1.39
N GLU A 199 4.69 -12.43 0.88
CA GLU A 199 3.37 -12.09 1.39
C GLU A 199 2.40 -13.27 1.30
N SER A 200 1.38 -13.30 2.18
CA SER A 200 0.44 -14.41 2.30
C SER A 200 -1.04 -13.98 2.25
N THR A 201 -1.31 -12.71 1.95
CA THR A 201 -2.64 -12.09 2.11
C THR A 201 -3.75 -12.84 1.36
N ASN A 202 -3.49 -13.31 0.13
CA ASN A 202 -4.47 -14.04 -0.68
C ASN A 202 -4.12 -15.52 -0.88
N VAL A 203 -3.30 -16.11 -0.03
CA VAL A 203 -2.88 -17.52 -0.16
C VAL A 203 -4.04 -18.52 -0.18
N GLU A 204 -5.17 -18.19 0.46
CA GLU A 204 -6.39 -19.00 0.46
C GLU A 204 -7.20 -18.88 -0.84
N ARG A 205 -6.89 -17.93 -1.73
CA ARG A 205 -7.62 -17.68 -2.97
C ARG A 205 -7.01 -18.46 -4.11
N PRO A 206 -7.77 -19.37 -4.76
CA PRO A 206 -7.28 -20.11 -5.93
C PRO A 206 -7.16 -19.19 -7.16
N GLY A 207 -6.34 -19.63 -8.12
CA GLY A 207 -6.18 -18.94 -9.40
C GLY A 207 -5.28 -17.71 -9.33
N GLN A 208 -5.61 -16.72 -10.13
CA GLN A 208 -4.84 -15.48 -10.32
C GLN A 208 -5.67 -14.25 -10.01
N THR A 209 -5.00 -13.17 -9.62
CA THR A 209 -5.63 -11.88 -9.40
C THR A 209 -5.98 -11.21 -10.72
N MET A 210 -7.18 -10.64 -10.83
CA MET A 210 -7.62 -9.92 -12.03
C MET A 210 -6.80 -8.65 -12.27
N SER A 211 -6.71 -8.23 -13.54
CA SER A 211 -6.12 -6.95 -13.91
C SER A 211 -6.99 -5.76 -13.51
N GLU A 212 -6.36 -4.66 -13.09
CA GLU A 212 -7.01 -3.37 -12.84
C GLU A 212 -7.72 -2.80 -14.07
N LYS A 213 -7.26 -3.10 -15.29
CA LYS A 213 -7.87 -2.66 -16.55
C LYS A 213 -9.36 -3.02 -16.64
N LYS A 214 -9.74 -4.20 -16.13
CA LYS A 214 -11.15 -4.65 -16.14
C LYS A 214 -12.07 -3.75 -15.32
N ILE A 215 -11.56 -3.11 -14.27
CA ILE A 215 -12.29 -2.13 -13.46
C ILE A 215 -12.61 -0.87 -14.26
N GLY A 216 -11.68 -0.40 -15.10
CA GLY A 216 -11.90 0.77 -15.96
C GLY A 216 -13.11 0.62 -16.88
N GLU A 217 -13.31 -0.56 -17.45
CA GLU A 217 -14.49 -0.85 -18.29
C GLU A 217 -15.79 -0.78 -17.49
N THR A 218 -15.77 -1.25 -16.24
CA THR A 218 -16.93 -1.18 -15.33
C THR A 218 -17.24 0.27 -14.95
N PHE A 219 -16.23 1.06 -14.62
CA PHE A 219 -16.41 2.50 -14.37
C PHE A 219 -16.99 3.22 -15.57
N GLY A 220 -16.51 2.95 -16.80
CA GLY A 220 -17.00 3.56 -18.02
C GLY A 220 -18.51 3.33 -18.22
N LYS A 221 -19.02 2.13 -17.93
CA LYS A 221 -20.48 1.83 -17.98
C LYS A 221 -21.23 2.63 -16.93
N MET A 222 -20.74 2.65 -15.68
CA MET A 222 -21.40 3.36 -14.58
C MET A 222 -21.47 4.87 -14.83
N PHE A 223 -20.38 5.48 -15.32
CA PHE A 223 -20.34 6.91 -15.60
C PHE A 223 -21.30 7.32 -16.71
N ARG A 224 -21.42 6.48 -17.76
CA ARG A 224 -22.38 6.69 -18.84
C ARG A 224 -23.83 6.66 -18.35
N ASP A 225 -24.15 5.75 -17.42
CA ASP A 225 -25.52 5.49 -16.98
C ASP A 225 -25.94 6.38 -15.79
N ALA A 226 -24.99 7.08 -15.13
CA ALA A 226 -25.23 7.96 -13.99
C ALA A 226 -25.93 9.27 -14.40
N GLN A 227 -27.12 9.52 -13.83
CA GLN A 227 -27.93 10.71 -14.08
C GLN A 227 -27.67 11.86 -13.09
N GLY A 228 -27.00 11.59 -11.98
CA GLY A 228 -26.64 12.57 -10.96
C GLY A 228 -25.14 12.56 -10.67
N ARG A 229 -24.78 13.00 -9.47
CA ARG A 229 -23.37 13.00 -9.03
C ARG A 229 -22.85 11.58 -8.90
N VAL A 230 -21.61 11.38 -9.32
CA VAL A 230 -20.85 10.15 -9.06
C VAL A 230 -19.92 10.40 -7.87
N ILE A 231 -20.06 9.60 -6.83
CA ILE A 231 -19.22 9.67 -5.62
C ILE A 231 -18.46 8.35 -5.51
N VAL A 232 -17.13 8.41 -5.60
CA VAL A 232 -16.28 7.21 -5.54
C VAL A 232 -15.47 7.24 -4.24
N ALA A 233 -15.74 6.25 -3.36
CA ALA A 233 -14.95 6.03 -2.16
C ALA A 233 -13.88 4.96 -2.41
N MET A 234 -12.63 5.29 -2.16
CA MET A 234 -11.49 4.42 -2.42
C MET A 234 -10.31 4.75 -1.48
N PHE A 235 -9.29 3.89 -1.49
CA PHE A 235 -8.02 4.20 -0.82
C PHE A 235 -7.31 5.36 -1.54
N ALA A 236 -6.95 6.39 -0.81
CA ALA A 236 -6.26 7.55 -1.37
C ALA A 236 -4.89 7.19 -1.99
N SER A 237 -4.23 6.16 -1.48
CA SER A 237 -2.94 5.68 -1.98
C SER A 237 -3.02 5.02 -3.36
N ASN A 238 -4.19 4.55 -3.81
CA ASN A 238 -4.36 3.91 -5.11
C ASN A 238 -4.46 4.95 -6.25
N ILE A 239 -3.32 5.57 -6.55
CA ILE A 239 -3.20 6.64 -7.58
C ILE A 239 -3.59 6.12 -8.97
N HIS A 240 -3.25 4.89 -9.32
CA HIS A 240 -3.62 4.32 -10.63
C HIS A 240 -5.14 4.19 -10.80
N ARG A 241 -5.85 3.73 -9.77
CA ARG A 241 -7.32 3.69 -9.80
C ARG A 241 -7.92 5.09 -9.79
N MET A 242 -7.31 6.01 -9.03
CA MET A 242 -7.71 7.42 -9.03
C MET A 242 -7.61 8.01 -10.43
N GLN A 243 -6.50 7.79 -11.15
CA GLN A 243 -6.32 8.23 -12.54
C GLN A 243 -7.40 7.63 -13.45
N MET A 244 -7.65 6.33 -13.35
CA MET A 244 -8.67 5.65 -14.15
C MET A 244 -10.07 6.23 -13.94
N VAL A 245 -10.44 6.54 -12.69
CA VAL A 245 -11.72 7.17 -12.36
C VAL A 245 -11.80 8.59 -12.92
N ILE A 246 -10.71 9.35 -12.84
CA ILE A 246 -10.61 10.70 -13.41
C ILE A 246 -10.71 10.67 -14.94
N ASP A 247 -10.02 9.75 -15.61
CA ASP A 247 -10.07 9.61 -17.06
C ASP A 247 -11.50 9.32 -17.53
N ASN A 248 -12.24 8.48 -16.81
CA ASN A 248 -13.66 8.26 -17.07
C ASN A 248 -14.49 9.54 -16.84
N ALA A 249 -14.24 10.27 -15.76
CA ALA A 249 -14.94 11.55 -15.51
C ALA A 249 -14.74 12.54 -16.65
N VAL A 250 -13.49 12.69 -17.09
CA VAL A 250 -13.13 13.56 -18.23
C VAL A 250 -13.85 13.12 -19.51
N ALA A 251 -13.87 11.82 -19.80
CA ALA A 251 -14.52 11.27 -20.99
C ALA A 251 -16.04 11.53 -21.01
N TYR A 252 -16.67 11.65 -19.84
CA TYR A 252 -18.11 11.97 -19.69
C TYR A 252 -18.37 13.42 -19.27
N GLY A 253 -17.38 14.32 -19.42
CA GLY A 253 -17.54 15.77 -19.21
C GLY A 253 -17.70 16.21 -17.76
N ARG A 254 -17.33 15.36 -16.78
CA ARG A 254 -17.50 15.65 -15.36
C ARG A 254 -16.31 16.42 -14.77
N LYS A 255 -16.60 17.34 -13.86
CA LYS A 255 -15.62 18.00 -12.98
C LYS A 255 -15.27 17.09 -11.83
N VAL A 256 -14.04 17.16 -11.37
CA VAL A 256 -13.47 16.31 -10.33
C VAL A 256 -13.25 17.12 -9.05
N CYS A 257 -13.78 16.65 -7.93
CA CYS A 257 -13.57 17.21 -6.62
C CYS A 257 -13.01 16.17 -5.64
N PHE A 258 -11.95 16.49 -4.93
CA PHE A 258 -11.40 15.65 -3.86
C PHE A 258 -11.95 16.05 -2.51
N ILE A 259 -12.49 15.09 -1.75
CA ILE A 259 -13.00 15.29 -0.41
C ILE A 259 -12.34 14.33 0.58
N GLY A 260 -11.88 14.87 1.70
CA GLY A 260 -11.14 14.16 2.73
C GLY A 260 -9.65 14.49 2.72
N ARG A 261 -9.07 14.66 3.94
CA ARG A 261 -7.69 15.15 4.10
C ARG A 261 -6.67 14.29 3.36
N SER A 262 -6.71 12.97 3.55
CA SER A 262 -5.76 12.06 2.88
C SER A 262 -5.96 12.05 1.37
N MET A 263 -7.21 12.08 0.87
CA MET A 263 -7.50 12.15 -0.57
C MET A 263 -6.89 13.41 -1.19
N VAL A 264 -7.11 14.58 -0.60
CA VAL A 264 -6.55 15.88 -1.05
C VAL A 264 -5.02 15.88 -0.98
N ASN A 265 -4.44 15.39 0.10
CA ASN A 265 -2.99 15.40 0.29
C ASN A 265 -2.28 14.47 -0.69
N VAL A 266 -2.78 13.23 -0.83
CA VAL A 266 -2.17 12.23 -1.72
C VAL A 266 -2.35 12.60 -3.19
N SER A 267 -3.53 13.11 -3.60
CA SER A 267 -3.74 13.58 -4.98
C SER A 267 -2.80 14.75 -5.33
N ARG A 268 -2.62 15.70 -4.39
CA ARG A 268 -1.66 16.80 -4.56
C ARG A 268 -0.23 16.30 -4.75
N VAL A 269 0.20 15.37 -3.90
CA VAL A 269 1.52 14.72 -4.03
C VAL A 269 1.62 14.01 -5.36
N GLY A 270 0.62 13.21 -5.76
CA GLY A 270 0.58 12.51 -7.05
C GLY A 270 0.74 13.46 -8.24
N MET A 271 0.03 14.60 -8.24
CA MET A 271 0.17 15.64 -9.27
C MET A 271 1.58 16.26 -9.27
N GLN A 272 2.12 16.61 -8.09
CA GLN A 272 3.45 17.21 -7.97
C GLN A 272 4.58 16.33 -8.49
N ILE A 273 4.47 15.02 -8.31
CA ILE A 273 5.48 14.08 -8.78
C ILE A 273 5.21 13.55 -10.20
N GLY A 274 4.09 13.94 -10.83
CA GLY A 274 3.71 13.52 -12.18
C GLY A 274 3.15 12.10 -12.28
N GLU A 275 2.64 11.54 -11.19
CA GLU A 275 1.96 10.22 -11.15
C GLU A 275 0.43 10.34 -11.31
N LEU A 276 -0.12 11.54 -11.16
CA LEU A 276 -1.54 11.85 -11.37
C LEU A 276 -1.68 13.04 -12.30
N HIS A 277 -2.45 12.85 -13.37
CA HIS A 277 -2.67 13.84 -14.41
C HIS A 277 -4.15 14.25 -14.48
N ILE A 278 -4.43 15.52 -14.24
CA ILE A 278 -5.78 16.08 -14.35
C ILE A 278 -5.74 17.22 -15.35
N PRO A 279 -6.55 17.20 -16.43
CA PRO A 279 -6.58 18.29 -17.39
C PRO A 279 -6.96 19.61 -16.74
N GLU A 280 -6.47 20.71 -17.31
CA GLU A 280 -6.79 22.06 -16.84
C GLU A 280 -8.31 22.31 -16.87
N GLY A 281 -8.82 22.96 -15.82
CA GLY A 281 -10.24 23.26 -15.68
C GLY A 281 -11.15 22.07 -15.28
N VAL A 282 -10.60 20.86 -15.09
CA VAL A 282 -11.37 19.68 -14.65
C VAL A 282 -11.46 19.63 -13.13
N LEU A 283 -10.37 19.93 -12.42
CA LEU A 283 -10.33 19.94 -10.95
C LEU A 283 -11.03 21.16 -10.41
N ILE A 284 -11.94 20.97 -9.44
CA ILE A 284 -12.65 22.02 -8.74
C ILE A 284 -12.52 21.87 -7.22
N GLU A 285 -12.67 22.96 -6.49
CA GLU A 285 -12.68 22.95 -5.03
C GLU A 285 -14.07 22.54 -4.49
N ALA A 286 -14.10 22.02 -3.27
CA ALA A 286 -15.37 21.59 -2.64
C ALA A 286 -16.36 22.76 -2.41
N ASP A 287 -15.89 24.00 -2.41
CA ASP A 287 -16.70 25.20 -2.29
C ASP A 287 -17.38 25.63 -3.61
N ASP A 288 -16.93 25.05 -4.72
CA ASP A 288 -17.45 25.33 -6.04
C ASP A 288 -18.49 24.28 -6.53
N LEU A 289 -18.76 23.24 -5.75
CA LEU A 289 -19.68 22.15 -6.13
C LEU A 289 -21.07 22.66 -6.56
N ASP A 290 -21.61 23.66 -5.88
CA ASP A 290 -22.93 24.22 -6.16
C ASP A 290 -22.99 25.08 -7.44
N ARG A 291 -21.86 25.24 -8.16
CA ARG A 291 -21.80 25.96 -9.44
C ARG A 291 -22.01 25.07 -10.65
N TYR A 292 -22.11 23.76 -10.43
CA TYR A 292 -22.22 22.75 -11.49
C TYR A 292 -23.49 21.92 -11.28
N GLU A 293 -24.04 21.40 -12.36
CA GLU A 293 -25.16 20.46 -12.30
C GLU A 293 -24.74 19.12 -11.74
N ASP A 294 -25.66 18.36 -11.16
CA ASP A 294 -25.34 17.10 -10.48
C ASP A 294 -24.69 16.06 -11.44
N ASP A 295 -25.08 16.02 -12.70
CA ASP A 295 -24.53 15.11 -13.71
C ASP A 295 -23.13 15.54 -14.23
N GLU A 296 -22.69 16.75 -13.91
CA GLU A 296 -21.36 17.25 -14.21
C GLU A 296 -20.32 16.96 -13.10
N LEU A 297 -20.70 16.26 -12.03
CA LEU A 297 -19.84 16.13 -10.86
C LEU A 297 -19.35 14.70 -10.62
N LEU A 298 -18.03 14.58 -10.38
CA LEU A 298 -17.38 13.44 -9.75
C LEU A 298 -16.77 13.89 -8.42
N VAL A 299 -17.08 13.18 -7.34
CA VAL A 299 -16.44 13.35 -6.03
C VAL A 299 -15.63 12.12 -5.69
N LEU A 300 -14.33 12.29 -5.50
CA LEU A 300 -13.41 11.27 -4.99
C LEU A 300 -13.21 11.46 -3.48
N THR A 301 -13.46 10.41 -2.69
CA THR A 301 -13.42 10.51 -1.22
C THR A 301 -12.82 9.28 -0.56
N THR A 302 -12.50 9.41 0.72
CA THR A 302 -12.11 8.28 1.60
C THR A 302 -13.35 7.71 2.32
N GLY A 303 -13.15 6.61 3.07
CA GLY A 303 -14.22 5.97 3.85
C GLY A 303 -14.72 4.67 3.22
N SER A 304 -13.92 4.09 2.31
CA SER A 304 -14.21 2.80 1.69
C SER A 304 -14.17 1.61 2.66
N GLN A 305 -13.71 1.83 3.90
CA GLN A 305 -13.66 0.85 4.99
C GLN A 305 -14.71 1.13 6.10
N GLY A 306 -15.52 2.18 5.95
CA GLY A 306 -16.56 2.54 6.92
C GLY A 306 -16.03 3.22 8.17
N GLU A 307 -14.84 3.84 8.09
CA GLU A 307 -14.24 4.59 9.20
C GLU A 307 -15.12 5.80 9.58
N ALA A 308 -15.39 5.97 10.87
CA ALA A 308 -16.35 6.95 11.37
C ALA A 308 -16.02 8.41 10.95
N MET A 309 -14.75 8.75 10.92
CA MET A 309 -14.30 10.11 10.60
C MET A 309 -14.01 10.33 9.11
N ALA A 310 -14.16 9.31 8.27
CA ALA A 310 -13.89 9.42 6.84
C ALA A 310 -14.97 10.17 6.08
N GLY A 311 -14.61 10.69 4.90
CA GLY A 311 -15.50 11.54 4.09
C GLY A 311 -16.84 10.89 3.77
N LEU A 312 -16.84 9.66 3.23
CA LEU A 312 -18.08 8.96 2.87
C LEU A 312 -19.00 8.73 4.07
N THR A 313 -18.48 8.28 5.21
CA THR A 313 -19.26 8.05 6.42
C THR A 313 -19.94 9.33 6.88
N ARG A 314 -19.20 10.42 6.95
CA ARG A 314 -19.74 11.72 7.35
C ARG A 314 -20.80 12.25 6.36
N MET A 315 -20.63 12.00 5.06
CA MET A 315 -21.64 12.34 4.04
C MET A 315 -22.92 11.53 4.25
N ALA A 316 -22.80 10.21 4.48
CA ALA A 316 -23.92 9.30 4.67
C ALA A 316 -24.77 9.65 5.91
N TYR A 317 -24.12 10.12 6.99
CA TYR A 317 -24.80 10.54 8.22
C TYR A 317 -25.13 12.05 8.27
N SER A 318 -24.99 12.77 7.15
CA SER A 318 -25.23 14.21 7.04
C SER A 318 -24.37 15.08 7.98
N GLU A 319 -23.20 14.58 8.37
CA GLU A 319 -22.21 15.25 9.23
C GLU A 319 -21.13 16.00 8.43
N HIS A 320 -21.10 15.83 7.10
CA HIS A 320 -20.15 16.49 6.24
C HIS A 320 -20.62 17.91 5.90
N ARG A 321 -19.77 18.92 6.11
CA ARG A 321 -20.15 20.33 5.99
C ARG A 321 -20.46 20.78 4.56
N LYS A 322 -19.81 20.17 3.55
CA LYS A 322 -19.85 20.62 2.16
C LYS A 322 -20.75 19.75 1.26
N LEU A 323 -20.96 18.50 1.63
CA LEU A 323 -21.68 17.57 0.77
C LEU A 323 -22.52 16.59 1.59
N GLN A 324 -23.78 16.47 1.21
CA GLN A 324 -24.73 15.47 1.73
C GLN A 324 -25.17 14.56 0.60
N ILE A 325 -25.42 13.29 0.91
CA ILE A 325 -25.92 12.30 -0.06
C ILE A 325 -27.36 12.63 -0.45
N ARG A 326 -27.65 12.56 -1.76
CA ARG A 326 -28.97 12.79 -2.36
C ARG A 326 -29.49 11.52 -3.04
N PRO A 327 -30.80 11.38 -3.25
CA PRO A 327 -31.38 10.21 -3.94
C PRO A 327 -30.89 10.02 -5.39
N SER A 328 -30.48 11.10 -6.07
CA SER A 328 -29.91 11.08 -7.43
C SER A 328 -28.45 10.62 -7.48
N ASP A 329 -27.76 10.52 -6.33
CA ASP A 329 -26.32 10.18 -6.30
C ASP A 329 -26.07 8.71 -6.63
N MET A 330 -25.03 8.45 -7.42
CA MET A 330 -24.42 7.14 -7.56
C MET A 330 -23.19 7.08 -6.67
N VAL A 331 -23.22 6.21 -5.65
CA VAL A 331 -22.09 6.01 -4.71
C VAL A 331 -21.41 4.69 -5.01
N ILE A 332 -20.15 4.74 -5.42
CA ILE A 332 -19.32 3.57 -5.76
C ILE A 332 -18.28 3.38 -4.65
N ILE A 333 -18.32 2.22 -3.98
CA ILE A 333 -17.32 1.83 -2.98
C ILE A 333 -16.31 0.91 -3.66
N SER A 334 -15.20 1.51 -4.10
CA SER A 334 -14.13 0.85 -4.86
C SER A 334 -13.06 0.26 -3.93
N ALA A 335 -13.50 -0.57 -3.00
CA ALA A 335 -12.66 -1.33 -2.08
C ALA A 335 -13.37 -2.60 -1.61
N SER A 336 -12.59 -3.60 -1.20
CA SER A 336 -13.08 -4.70 -0.36
C SER A 336 -12.80 -4.38 1.10
N PRO A 337 -13.66 -4.80 2.03
CA PRO A 337 -13.41 -4.58 3.45
C PRO A 337 -12.13 -5.31 3.88
N ILE A 338 -11.28 -4.62 4.62
CA ILE A 338 -10.18 -5.23 5.36
C ILE A 338 -10.79 -6.09 6.47
N PRO A 339 -10.22 -7.27 6.78
CA PRO A 339 -10.71 -8.12 7.87
C PRO A 339 -10.96 -7.32 9.16
N GLY A 340 -12.17 -7.41 9.71
CA GLY A 340 -12.63 -6.65 10.89
C GLY A 340 -13.46 -5.39 10.58
N ASN A 341 -13.41 -4.85 9.35
CA ASN A 341 -14.16 -3.65 8.98
C ASN A 341 -15.53 -3.93 8.33
N GLU A 342 -15.91 -5.20 8.17
CA GLU A 342 -17.14 -5.61 7.46
C GLU A 342 -18.40 -4.99 8.07
N LYS A 343 -18.50 -4.97 9.41
CA LYS A 343 -19.64 -4.40 10.12
C LYS A 343 -19.76 -2.89 9.90
N ASN A 344 -18.65 -2.18 9.98
CA ASN A 344 -18.62 -0.72 9.81
C ASN A 344 -18.99 -0.33 8.39
N LEU A 345 -18.42 -0.99 7.39
CA LEU A 345 -18.76 -0.76 5.99
C LEU A 345 -20.25 -1.09 5.72
N SER A 346 -20.76 -2.20 6.27
CA SER A 346 -22.18 -2.57 6.12
C SER A 346 -23.11 -1.50 6.70
N ARG A 347 -22.78 -0.88 7.84
CA ARG A 347 -23.56 0.22 8.42
C ARG A 347 -23.61 1.44 7.49
N VAL A 348 -22.47 1.81 6.90
CA VAL A 348 -22.40 2.94 5.95
C VAL A 348 -23.20 2.63 4.69
N ILE A 349 -23.07 1.44 4.11
CA ILE A 349 -23.87 1.01 2.95
C ILE A 349 -25.37 1.12 3.25
N ASN A 350 -25.84 0.58 4.40
CA ASN A 350 -27.23 0.69 4.80
C ASN A 350 -27.71 2.14 4.94
N GLN A 351 -26.84 3.02 5.45
CA GLN A 351 -27.18 4.43 5.59
C GLN A 351 -27.28 5.14 4.23
N LEU A 352 -26.39 4.82 3.27
CA LEU A 352 -26.48 5.33 1.90
C LEU A 352 -27.79 4.94 1.21
N TYR A 353 -28.24 3.69 1.38
CA TYR A 353 -29.55 3.25 0.90
C TYR A 353 -30.71 4.04 1.55
N ARG A 354 -30.61 4.36 2.86
CA ARG A 354 -31.62 5.20 3.54
C ARG A 354 -31.65 6.64 3.00
N CYS A 355 -30.53 7.16 2.50
CA CYS A 355 -30.47 8.44 1.79
C CYS A 355 -31.06 8.36 0.38
N GLY A 356 -31.45 7.17 -0.11
CA GLY A 356 -32.02 6.95 -1.43
C GLY A 356 -30.99 6.85 -2.56
N ALA A 357 -29.69 6.84 -2.27
CA ALA A 357 -28.62 6.77 -3.26
C ALA A 357 -28.58 5.40 -3.96
N GLN A 358 -28.14 5.38 -5.22
CA GLN A 358 -27.74 4.18 -5.91
C GLN A 358 -26.36 3.77 -5.41
N VAL A 359 -26.24 2.64 -4.71
CA VAL A 359 -24.98 2.19 -4.12
C VAL A 359 -24.44 0.97 -4.87
N VAL A 360 -23.16 1.07 -5.30
CA VAL A 360 -22.44 0.00 -5.99
C VAL A 360 -21.19 -0.36 -5.18
N TYR A 361 -20.98 -1.65 -4.92
CA TYR A 361 -19.84 -2.15 -4.15
C TYR A 361 -19.43 -3.54 -4.64
N HIS A 362 -18.27 -4.04 -4.18
CA HIS A 362 -17.57 -5.23 -4.69
C HIS A 362 -18.40 -6.51 -4.82
N LYS A 363 -19.52 -6.66 -4.08
CA LYS A 363 -20.41 -7.82 -4.20
C LYS A 363 -21.39 -7.71 -5.36
N MET A 364 -21.61 -6.51 -5.89
CA MET A 364 -22.56 -6.24 -6.98
C MET A 364 -21.87 -6.20 -8.32
N GLU A 365 -20.73 -5.51 -8.39
CA GLU A 365 -19.99 -5.27 -9.62
C GLU A 365 -18.47 -5.32 -9.38
N ALA A 366 -17.71 -5.52 -10.46
CA ALA A 366 -16.25 -5.53 -10.42
C ALA A 366 -15.68 -4.11 -10.29
N VAL A 367 -15.88 -3.48 -9.12
CA VAL A 367 -15.38 -2.13 -8.81
C VAL A 367 -14.08 -2.15 -7.99
N HIS A 368 -13.61 -3.33 -7.65
CA HIS A 368 -12.36 -3.51 -6.89
C HIS A 368 -11.65 -4.81 -7.31
N VAL A 369 -10.32 -4.72 -7.39
CA VAL A 369 -9.41 -5.86 -7.55
C VAL A 369 -8.39 -5.79 -6.44
N SER A 370 -8.01 -6.95 -5.91
CA SER A 370 -6.93 -7.07 -4.91
C SER A 370 -5.59 -6.66 -5.52
N GLY A 371 -4.73 -6.08 -4.70
CA GLY A 371 -3.32 -5.85 -5.04
C GLY A 371 -2.41 -7.05 -4.78
N HIS A 372 -2.93 -8.11 -4.12
CA HIS A 372 -2.15 -9.23 -3.60
C HIS A 372 -2.27 -10.48 -4.47
N ALA A 373 -1.19 -11.24 -4.52
CA ALA A 373 -1.05 -12.48 -5.28
C ALA A 373 -1.95 -13.59 -4.75
N CYS A 374 -2.69 -14.26 -5.66
CA CYS A 374 -3.40 -15.51 -5.40
C CYS A 374 -2.46 -16.72 -5.55
N GLN A 375 -2.97 -17.93 -5.32
CA GLN A 375 -2.15 -19.16 -5.22
C GLN A 375 -1.22 -19.39 -6.42
N GLU A 376 -1.71 -19.20 -7.65
CA GLU A 376 -0.89 -19.49 -8.84
C GLU A 376 0.24 -18.45 -9.02
N GLU A 377 0.03 -17.22 -8.59
CA GLU A 377 1.05 -16.17 -8.61
C GLU A 377 2.12 -16.42 -7.54
N LEU A 378 1.71 -16.84 -6.34
CA LEU A 378 2.63 -17.25 -5.27
C LEU A 378 3.49 -18.47 -5.68
N LYS A 379 2.88 -19.50 -6.27
CA LYS A 379 3.59 -20.67 -6.81
C LYS A 379 4.59 -20.27 -7.91
N LEU A 380 4.20 -19.33 -8.80
CA LEU A 380 5.09 -18.83 -9.84
C LEU A 380 6.30 -18.13 -9.22
N MET A 381 6.09 -17.29 -8.22
CA MET A 381 7.20 -16.60 -7.52
C MET A 381 8.16 -17.61 -6.89
N HIS A 382 7.64 -18.65 -6.25
CA HIS A 382 8.46 -19.76 -5.72
C HIS A 382 9.26 -20.48 -6.80
N ALA A 383 8.63 -20.78 -7.94
CA ALA A 383 9.27 -21.46 -9.06
C ALA A 383 10.40 -20.64 -9.69
N LEU A 384 10.27 -19.30 -9.70
CA LEU A 384 11.28 -18.38 -10.22
C LEU A 384 12.45 -18.21 -9.26
N VAL A 385 12.17 -17.91 -7.99
CA VAL A 385 13.20 -17.59 -6.97
C VAL A 385 13.92 -18.84 -6.46
N LYS A 386 13.26 -20.00 -6.40
CA LYS A 386 13.81 -21.29 -5.92
C LYS A 386 14.59 -21.13 -4.60
N PRO A 387 14.02 -20.53 -3.54
CA PRO A 387 14.75 -20.21 -2.33
C PRO A 387 15.15 -21.47 -1.57
N LYS A 388 16.34 -21.47 -0.95
CA LYS A 388 16.76 -22.53 -0.04
C LYS A 388 15.91 -22.56 1.23
N TYR A 389 15.52 -21.41 1.73
CA TYR A 389 14.64 -21.21 2.88
C TYR A 389 13.47 -20.31 2.49
N PHE A 390 12.31 -20.60 3.07
CA PHE A 390 11.11 -19.83 2.84
C PHE A 390 10.50 -19.36 4.17
N ILE A 391 10.08 -18.09 4.20
CA ILE A 391 9.42 -17.46 5.35
C ILE A 391 8.17 -16.76 4.83
N PRO A 392 6.97 -17.32 5.09
CA PRO A 392 5.73 -16.61 4.80
C PRO A 392 5.57 -15.44 5.76
N VAL A 393 5.17 -14.29 5.24
CA VAL A 393 4.95 -13.05 6.00
C VAL A 393 3.63 -12.40 5.56
N HIS A 394 3.24 -11.31 6.19
CA HIS A 394 2.07 -10.51 5.86
C HIS A 394 0.77 -11.33 5.82
N GLY A 395 0.47 -12.01 6.92
CA GLY A 395 -0.71 -12.86 7.05
C GLY A 395 -0.98 -13.28 8.49
N GLU A 396 -2.23 -13.61 8.75
CA GLU A 396 -2.62 -14.29 9.98
C GLU A 396 -2.04 -15.71 10.02
N TYR A 397 -1.95 -16.33 11.19
CA TYR A 397 -1.35 -17.66 11.38
C TYR A 397 -1.85 -18.71 10.39
N ARG A 398 -3.18 -18.78 10.13
CA ARG A 398 -3.74 -19.73 9.15
C ARG A 398 -3.24 -19.51 7.74
N MET A 399 -3.03 -18.23 7.33
CA MET A 399 -2.51 -17.86 6.01
C MET A 399 -1.03 -18.25 5.90
N LEU A 400 -0.24 -17.93 6.92
CA LEU A 400 1.19 -18.29 6.96
C LEU A 400 1.39 -19.80 6.94
N TRP A 401 0.57 -20.53 7.72
CA TRP A 401 0.62 -21.98 7.75
C TRP A 401 0.26 -22.61 6.41
N GLN A 402 -0.76 -22.09 5.75
CA GLN A 402 -1.18 -22.59 4.44
C GLN A 402 -0.15 -22.25 3.34
N HIS A 403 0.58 -21.15 3.48
CA HIS A 403 1.60 -20.73 2.53
C HIS A 403 2.89 -21.55 2.68
N ALA A 404 3.24 -21.99 3.90
CA ALA A 404 4.40 -22.85 4.20
C ALA A 404 4.20 -24.29 3.74
#